data_2fd72faea605cdc52033c4ea45c72cf1
#
_entry.id   2fd72faea605cdc52033c4ea45c72cf1
#
_cell.length_a   1.000
_cell.length_b   1.000
_cell.length_c   1.000
_cell.angle_alpha   90.00
_cell.angle_beta   90.00
_cell.angle_gamma   90.00
#
_symmetry.space_group_name_H-M   'P 1'
#
loop_
_entity.id
_entity.type
_entity.pdbx_description
1 polymer ?
#
loop_
_entity_poly.entity_id
_entity_poly.type
_entity_poly.pdbx_seq_one_letter_code
_entity_poly.pdbx_strand_id
1 'polypeptide(L)'
;MTRFRSSFAALFLALLTAGCATSSGAPATAIAQPDIAAAYLPLHGRVHLGIDTADGAAMVIAPHIAATNAHNANLLDPKSVIGVRQDYDLMFFRTAKSAEPQTAPVVMGESVVAYGQGSDGELRVAHGVVRAIEHCAGCTAPAYFTFAGNAGPGFSGGPVLDGSGRLIGITFGYKDEHGGRLIYAYDMTRVREEFSALAKRPN
;
A
#
# COMPACT_ATOMS: atom_id res chain seq x y z
N MET A 1 56.86 6.28 -51.07
CA MET A 1 55.46 6.78 -50.96
C MET A 1 54.63 5.78 -50.16
N THR A 2 54.59 5.94 -48.86
CA THR A 2 53.95 5.04 -47.92
C THR A 2 52.77 5.77 -47.33
N ARG A 3 51.56 5.28 -47.63
CA ARG A 3 50.27 5.85 -47.08
C ARG A 3 49.98 5.26 -45.72
N PHE A 4 50.00 6.08 -44.69
CA PHE A 4 49.50 5.79 -43.36
C PHE A 4 47.95 5.83 -43.38
N ARG A 5 47.30 4.70 -43.07
CA ARG A 5 45.88 4.62 -42.81
C ARG A 5 45.68 4.70 -41.31
N SER A 6 45.14 5.83 -40.84
CA SER A 6 44.73 6.01 -39.48
C SER A 6 43.33 5.40 -39.28
N SER A 7 43.27 4.30 -38.52
CA SER A 7 42.00 3.73 -38.07
C SER A 7 41.56 4.43 -36.79
N PHE A 8 40.52 5.27 -36.86
CA PHE A 8 39.82 5.78 -35.70
C PHE A 8 38.87 4.70 -35.16
N ALA A 9 39.25 4.06 -34.08
CA ALA A 9 38.34 3.22 -33.28
C ALA A 9 37.48 4.14 -32.39
N ALA A 10 36.25 4.31 -32.77
CA ALA A 10 35.24 5.00 -31.93
C ALA A 10 34.83 4.07 -30.78
N LEU A 11 35.33 4.37 -29.60
CA LEU A 11 34.95 3.71 -28.35
C LEU A 11 33.60 4.28 -27.92
N PHE A 12 32.51 3.57 -28.23
CA PHE A 12 31.17 3.88 -27.71
C PHE A 12 31.11 3.45 -26.22
N LEU A 13 31.36 4.39 -25.33
CA LEU A 13 31.15 4.21 -23.90
C LEU A 13 29.64 4.33 -23.64
N ALA A 14 28.93 3.19 -23.64
CA ALA A 14 27.55 3.12 -23.19
C ALA A 14 27.54 3.37 -21.68
N LEU A 15 27.22 4.61 -21.24
CA LEU A 15 26.85 4.89 -19.89
C LEU A 15 25.50 4.19 -19.63
N LEU A 16 25.57 3.01 -19.04
CA LEU A 16 24.43 2.41 -18.35
C LEU A 16 24.11 3.30 -17.12
N THR A 17 23.24 4.27 -17.30
CA THR A 17 22.57 4.91 -16.18
C THR A 17 21.67 3.85 -15.54
N ALA A 18 22.23 3.11 -14.58
CA ALA A 18 21.42 2.36 -13.62
C ALA A 18 20.60 3.39 -12.85
N GLY A 19 19.41 3.71 -13.36
CA GLY A 19 18.40 4.40 -12.59
C GLY A 19 18.15 3.53 -11.36
N CYS A 20 18.58 3.98 -10.19
CA CYS A 20 18.12 3.42 -8.93
C CYS A 20 16.60 3.67 -8.86
N ALA A 21 15.80 2.76 -9.43
CA ALA A 21 14.42 2.65 -9.05
C ALA A 21 14.46 2.33 -7.56
N THR A 22 14.15 3.30 -6.71
CA THR A 22 14.03 3.08 -5.27
C THR A 22 12.88 2.11 -5.08
N SER A 23 13.20 0.83 -4.94
CA SER A 23 12.21 -0.22 -4.72
C SER A 23 11.45 0.11 -3.44
N SER A 24 10.13 0.14 -3.51
CA SER A 24 9.29 0.34 -2.34
C SER A 24 9.38 -0.88 -1.42
N GLY A 25 9.78 -0.67 -0.18
CA GLY A 25 9.96 -1.73 0.80
C GLY A 25 11.10 -2.71 0.50
N ALA A 26 11.31 -3.64 1.40
CA ALA A 26 12.20 -4.79 1.23
C ALA A 26 11.40 -6.03 0.80
N PRO A 27 11.98 -6.99 0.06
CA PRO A 27 11.34 -8.26 -0.21
C PRO A 27 10.95 -8.98 1.08
N ALA A 28 9.78 -9.59 1.11
CA ALA A 28 9.31 -10.42 2.22
C ALA A 28 8.77 -11.74 1.68
N THR A 29 9.05 -12.84 2.39
CA THR A 29 8.58 -14.16 2.00
C THR A 29 7.20 -14.50 2.57
N ALA A 30 6.83 -13.86 3.68
CA ALA A 30 5.54 -14.04 4.35
C ALA A 30 5.24 -12.87 5.29
N ILE A 31 3.96 -12.73 5.65
CA ILE A 31 3.51 -11.91 6.77
C ILE A 31 3.61 -12.79 8.02
N ALA A 32 4.35 -12.32 9.03
CA ALA A 32 4.67 -13.11 10.21
C ALA A 32 3.45 -13.42 11.11
N GLN A 33 2.45 -12.52 11.14
CA GLN A 33 1.23 -12.67 11.94
C GLN A 33 0.19 -13.48 11.17
N PRO A 34 -0.22 -14.67 11.66
CA PRO A 34 -1.11 -15.56 10.90
C PRO A 34 -2.50 -14.98 10.61
N ASP A 35 -3.07 -14.21 11.54
CA ASP A 35 -4.36 -13.54 11.36
C ASP A 35 -4.30 -12.43 10.29
N ILE A 36 -3.20 -11.67 10.25
CA ILE A 36 -2.94 -10.67 9.22
C ILE A 36 -2.70 -11.36 7.87
N ALA A 37 -1.91 -12.42 7.82
CA ALA A 37 -1.67 -13.20 6.60
C ALA A 37 -2.98 -13.78 6.03
N ALA A 38 -3.87 -14.27 6.90
CA ALA A 38 -5.20 -14.74 6.51
C ALA A 38 -6.10 -13.61 5.98
N ALA A 39 -5.98 -12.40 6.55
CA ALA A 39 -6.75 -11.22 6.16
C ALA A 39 -6.19 -10.47 4.95
N TYR A 40 -4.92 -10.65 4.62
CA TYR A 40 -4.25 -9.95 3.52
C TYR A 40 -4.69 -10.46 2.15
N LEU A 41 -4.92 -9.55 1.22
CA LEU A 41 -5.29 -9.81 -0.16
C LEU A 41 -4.33 -9.06 -1.09
N PRO A 42 -3.43 -9.74 -1.81
CA PRO A 42 -2.70 -9.11 -2.90
C PRO A 42 -3.67 -8.77 -4.03
N LEU A 43 -3.55 -7.58 -4.60
CA LEU A 43 -4.30 -7.15 -5.77
C LEU A 43 -3.33 -7.00 -6.94
N HIS A 44 -3.61 -7.73 -8.02
CA HIS A 44 -2.78 -7.71 -9.22
C HIS A 44 -3.59 -7.24 -10.42
N GLY A 45 -3.03 -6.31 -11.19
CA GLY A 45 -3.57 -5.88 -12.46
C GLY A 45 -3.62 -7.03 -13.47
N ARG A 46 -4.70 -7.13 -14.23
CA ARG A 46 -4.75 -8.03 -15.39
C ARG A 46 -3.81 -7.49 -16.45
N VAL A 47 -2.83 -8.30 -16.85
CA VAL A 47 -1.88 -7.95 -17.91
C VAL A 47 -2.64 -7.68 -19.21
N HIS A 48 -2.70 -6.43 -19.64
CA HIS A 48 -2.97 -6.09 -21.02
C HIS A 48 -1.63 -5.78 -21.69
N LEU A 49 -1.13 -6.71 -22.49
CA LEU A 49 0.00 -6.53 -23.42
C LEU A 49 1.35 -6.14 -22.78
N GLY A 50 1.73 -6.73 -21.64
CA GLY A 50 3.14 -6.77 -21.19
C GLY A 50 3.73 -5.42 -20.72
N ILE A 51 2.92 -4.44 -20.38
CA ILE A 51 3.35 -3.13 -19.90
C ILE A 51 2.66 -2.86 -18.57
N ASP A 52 3.46 -2.67 -17.52
CA ASP A 52 3.12 -2.29 -16.14
C ASP A 52 1.88 -2.96 -15.52
N THR A 53 2.10 -3.96 -14.70
CA THR A 53 1.07 -4.43 -13.77
C THR A 53 0.92 -3.40 -12.65
N ALA A 54 -0.22 -2.74 -12.58
CA ALA A 54 -0.58 -2.01 -11.39
C ALA A 54 -0.84 -3.04 -10.28
N ASP A 55 -0.14 -2.92 -9.16
CA ASP A 55 -0.29 -3.78 -8.00
C ASP A 55 -0.74 -2.96 -6.80
N GLY A 56 -1.47 -3.60 -5.92
CA GLY A 56 -1.98 -3.03 -4.69
C GLY A 56 -2.27 -4.11 -3.67
N ALA A 57 -2.87 -3.73 -2.58
CA ALA A 57 -3.25 -4.64 -1.53
C ALA A 57 -4.65 -4.33 -0.99
N ALA A 58 -5.22 -5.26 -0.23
CA ALA A 58 -6.43 -5.05 0.53
C ALA A 58 -6.38 -5.85 1.84
N MET A 59 -7.22 -5.45 2.79
CA MET A 59 -7.36 -6.13 4.06
C MET A 59 -8.81 -6.54 4.31
N VAL A 60 -9.03 -7.77 4.76
CA VAL A 60 -10.31 -8.19 5.32
C VAL A 60 -10.51 -7.42 6.63
N ILE A 61 -11.64 -6.72 6.74
CA ILE A 61 -11.99 -5.87 7.91
C ILE A 61 -13.16 -6.43 8.70
N ALA A 62 -13.91 -7.34 8.10
CA ALA A 62 -15.00 -8.13 8.69
C ALA A 62 -15.19 -9.41 7.84
N PRO A 63 -15.88 -10.44 8.32
CA PRO A 63 -16.16 -11.65 7.56
C PRO A 63 -16.71 -11.33 6.17
N HIS A 64 -16.02 -11.81 5.13
CA HIS A 64 -16.37 -11.61 3.72
C HIS A 64 -16.36 -10.17 3.20
N ILE A 65 -15.78 -9.22 3.95
CA ILE A 65 -15.68 -7.81 3.58
C ILE A 65 -14.22 -7.38 3.67
N ALA A 66 -13.72 -6.81 2.58
CA ALA A 66 -12.39 -6.24 2.54
C ALA A 66 -12.42 -4.76 2.18
N ALA A 67 -11.39 -4.03 2.61
CA ALA A 67 -11.14 -2.64 2.28
C ALA A 67 -9.85 -2.48 1.50
N THR A 68 -9.86 -1.56 0.56
CA THR A 68 -8.68 -1.08 -0.19
C THR A 68 -8.89 0.39 -0.56
N ASN A 69 -7.96 0.97 -1.32
CA ASN A 69 -8.13 2.33 -1.83
C ASN A 69 -9.01 2.36 -3.10
N ALA A 70 -9.73 3.46 -3.31
CA ALA A 70 -10.59 3.62 -4.47
C ALA A 70 -9.80 3.65 -5.79
N HIS A 71 -8.56 4.15 -5.77
CA HIS A 71 -7.68 4.14 -6.95
C HIS A 71 -7.25 2.72 -7.38
N ASN A 72 -7.44 1.70 -6.53
CA ASN A 72 -7.24 0.28 -6.88
C ASN A 72 -8.46 -0.35 -7.58
N ALA A 73 -9.48 0.43 -7.96
CA ALA A 73 -10.74 -0.10 -8.53
C ALA A 73 -10.53 -0.97 -9.77
N ASN A 74 -9.54 -0.66 -10.61
CA ASN A 74 -9.21 -1.41 -11.81
C ASN A 74 -8.61 -2.81 -11.52
N LEU A 75 -8.20 -3.08 -10.27
CA LEU A 75 -7.65 -4.37 -9.83
C LEU A 75 -8.74 -5.33 -9.35
N LEU A 76 -9.99 -4.88 -9.24
CA LEU A 76 -11.10 -5.64 -8.68
C LEU A 76 -12.17 -5.99 -9.74
N ASP A 77 -12.94 -7.04 -9.47
CA ASP A 77 -14.20 -7.27 -10.18
C ASP A 77 -15.22 -6.21 -9.72
N PRO A 78 -15.75 -5.37 -10.61
CA PRO A 78 -16.75 -4.36 -10.25
C PRO A 78 -17.99 -4.94 -9.55
N LYS A 79 -18.34 -6.20 -9.81
CA LYS A 79 -19.48 -6.89 -9.17
C LYS A 79 -19.24 -7.19 -7.69
N SER A 80 -17.98 -7.25 -7.27
CA SER A 80 -17.62 -7.44 -5.86
C SER A 80 -17.76 -6.16 -5.03
N VAL A 81 -17.72 -4.99 -5.65
CA VAL A 81 -17.71 -3.69 -4.97
C VAL A 81 -19.03 -3.47 -4.21
N ILE A 82 -18.92 -3.17 -2.91
CA ILE A 82 -20.02 -2.80 -2.03
C ILE A 82 -20.27 -1.30 -2.11
N GLY A 83 -19.20 -0.52 -2.09
CA GLY A 83 -19.29 0.93 -2.17
C GLY A 83 -17.93 1.61 -2.09
N VAL A 84 -17.95 2.90 -2.43
CA VAL A 84 -16.76 3.76 -2.49
C VAL A 84 -17.00 5.02 -1.65
N ARG A 85 -15.97 5.41 -0.88
CA ARG A 85 -15.89 6.67 -0.15
C ARG A 85 -14.85 7.54 -0.82
N GLN A 86 -15.28 8.30 -1.84
CA GLN A 86 -14.39 9.11 -2.68
C GLN A 86 -13.56 10.13 -1.88
N ASP A 87 -14.18 10.76 -0.86
CA ASP A 87 -13.51 11.75 -0.01
C ASP A 87 -12.33 11.18 0.80
N TYR A 88 -12.31 9.85 0.96
CA TYR A 88 -11.27 9.12 1.69
C TYR A 88 -10.47 8.17 0.79
N ASP A 89 -10.70 8.16 -0.53
CA ASP A 89 -10.07 7.17 -1.40
C ASP A 89 -10.19 5.73 -0.83
N LEU A 90 -11.34 5.39 -0.21
CA LEU A 90 -11.62 4.09 0.36
C LEU A 90 -12.68 3.35 -0.47
N MET A 91 -12.44 2.06 -0.68
CA MET A 91 -13.38 1.16 -1.35
C MET A 91 -13.53 -0.13 -0.56
N PHE A 92 -14.77 -0.63 -0.50
CA PHE A 92 -15.16 -1.84 0.20
C PHE A 92 -15.73 -2.83 -0.79
N PHE A 93 -15.35 -4.10 -0.66
CA PHE A 93 -15.76 -5.14 -1.59
C PHE A 93 -15.95 -6.50 -0.89
N ARG A 94 -16.71 -7.39 -1.54
CA ARG A 94 -16.93 -8.76 -1.08
C ARG A 94 -15.75 -9.64 -1.43
N THR A 95 -15.39 -10.54 -0.48
CA THR A 95 -14.32 -11.52 -0.66
C THR A 95 -14.76 -12.89 -0.13
N ALA A 96 -14.14 -13.95 -0.63
CA ALA A 96 -14.34 -15.29 -0.08
C ALA A 96 -13.66 -15.47 1.30
N LYS A 97 -12.69 -14.62 1.63
CA LYS A 97 -11.97 -14.70 2.91
C LYS A 97 -12.85 -14.27 4.07
N SER A 98 -12.72 -15.01 5.18
CA SER A 98 -13.33 -14.67 6.46
C SER A 98 -12.25 -14.67 7.52
N ALA A 99 -11.74 -13.50 7.85
CA ALA A 99 -10.71 -13.31 8.86
C ALA A 99 -11.08 -12.09 9.72
N GLU A 100 -10.67 -12.11 10.97
CA GLU A 100 -10.88 -11.03 11.92
C GLU A 100 -9.54 -10.67 12.57
N PRO A 101 -8.70 -9.85 11.91
CA PRO A 101 -7.41 -9.47 12.44
C PRO A 101 -7.58 -8.66 13.73
N GLN A 102 -6.72 -8.92 14.71
CA GLN A 102 -6.68 -8.11 15.92
C GLN A 102 -6.28 -6.67 15.57
N THR A 103 -7.01 -5.70 16.10
CA THR A 103 -6.75 -4.28 15.86
C THR A 103 -6.34 -3.55 17.12
N ALA A 104 -5.59 -2.46 16.95
CA ALA A 104 -5.24 -1.54 18.02
C ALA A 104 -5.35 -0.09 17.53
N PRO A 105 -5.52 0.89 18.43
CA PRO A 105 -5.38 2.29 18.09
C PRO A 105 -3.92 2.61 17.76
N VAL A 106 -3.71 3.55 16.83
CA VAL A 106 -2.38 4.07 16.52
C VAL A 106 -1.84 4.89 17.69
N VAL A 107 -0.52 4.77 17.97
CA VAL A 107 0.17 5.53 19.02
C VAL A 107 1.32 6.35 18.43
N MET A 108 1.42 7.61 18.84
CA MET A 108 2.49 8.51 18.41
C MET A 108 3.87 7.96 18.77
N GLY A 109 4.79 7.95 17.81
CA GLY A 109 6.18 7.51 18.04
C GLY A 109 6.39 6.00 18.06
N GLU A 110 5.32 5.19 17.91
CA GLU A 110 5.47 3.74 17.86
C GLU A 110 6.14 3.25 16.57
N SER A 111 6.86 2.14 16.68
CA SER A 111 7.40 1.43 15.53
C SER A 111 6.29 0.68 14.81
N VAL A 112 6.29 0.76 13.48
CA VAL A 112 5.27 0.12 12.64
C VAL A 112 5.89 -0.69 11.52
N VAL A 113 5.14 -1.69 11.07
CA VAL A 113 5.47 -2.52 9.91
C VAL A 113 4.31 -2.45 8.91
N ALA A 114 4.60 -2.08 7.67
CA ALA A 114 3.61 -2.08 6.59
C ALA A 114 3.94 -3.17 5.57
N TYR A 115 2.91 -3.78 5.00
CA TYR A 115 3.03 -4.75 3.91
C TYR A 115 2.30 -4.27 2.66
N GLY A 116 2.85 -4.61 1.51
CA GLY A 116 2.29 -4.29 0.20
C GLY A 116 2.83 -5.20 -0.88
N GLN A 117 2.58 -4.84 -2.13
CA GLN A 117 3.14 -5.53 -3.30
C GLN A 117 4.28 -4.70 -3.90
N GLY A 118 5.28 -5.35 -4.46
CA GLY A 118 6.24 -4.69 -5.34
C GLY A 118 5.69 -4.56 -6.76
N SER A 119 6.38 -3.81 -7.59
CA SER A 119 6.07 -3.74 -9.04
C SER A 119 6.27 -5.07 -9.77
N ASP A 120 6.91 -6.04 -9.11
CA ASP A 120 7.10 -7.42 -9.54
C ASP A 120 5.97 -8.36 -9.04
N GLY A 121 4.97 -7.83 -8.33
CA GLY A 121 3.89 -8.59 -7.72
C GLY A 121 4.29 -9.36 -6.46
N GLU A 122 5.51 -9.23 -5.99
CA GLU A 122 6.01 -9.93 -4.80
C GLU A 122 5.70 -9.16 -3.52
N LEU A 123 5.51 -9.89 -2.43
CA LEU A 123 5.26 -9.31 -1.13
C LEU A 123 6.45 -8.45 -0.69
N ARG A 124 6.15 -7.24 -0.21
CA ARG A 124 7.12 -6.27 0.31
C ARG A 124 6.77 -5.88 1.74
N VAL A 125 7.81 -5.54 2.50
CA VAL A 125 7.69 -5.05 3.86
C VAL A 125 8.42 -3.71 4.00
N ALA A 126 7.80 -2.78 4.70
CA ALA A 126 8.39 -1.49 5.07
C ALA A 126 8.30 -1.30 6.58
N HIS A 127 9.38 -0.84 7.18
CA HIS A 127 9.43 -0.48 8.59
C HIS A 127 9.39 1.03 8.74
N GLY A 128 8.78 1.50 9.82
CA GLY A 128 8.67 2.93 10.07
C GLY A 128 8.39 3.27 11.51
N VAL A 129 8.20 4.59 11.75
CA VAL A 129 7.82 5.14 13.05
C VAL A 129 6.72 6.18 12.83
N VAL A 130 5.64 6.11 13.60
CA VAL A 130 4.52 7.06 13.54
C VAL A 130 5.01 8.49 13.82
N ARG A 131 4.70 9.43 12.93
CA ARG A 131 5.16 10.82 12.98
C ARG A 131 4.06 11.83 13.30
N ALA A 132 2.83 11.54 12.87
CA ALA A 132 1.68 12.39 13.17
C ALA A 132 0.40 11.55 13.22
N ILE A 133 -0.56 11.99 14.01
CA ILE A 133 -1.93 11.48 14.06
C ILE A 133 -2.81 12.70 13.84
N GLU A 134 -3.51 12.73 12.70
CA GLU A 134 -4.30 13.87 12.28
C GLU A 134 -5.77 13.64 12.59
N HIS A 135 -6.42 14.66 13.15
CA HIS A 135 -7.84 14.63 13.49
C HIS A 135 -8.61 15.63 12.64
N CYS A 136 -9.78 15.24 12.15
CA CYS A 136 -10.71 16.18 11.54
C CYS A 136 -11.59 16.85 12.60
N ALA A 137 -12.03 18.08 12.33
CA ALA A 137 -12.91 18.80 13.25
C ALA A 137 -14.22 18.04 13.48
N GLY A 138 -14.55 17.74 14.74
CA GLY A 138 -15.75 16.99 15.10
C GLY A 138 -15.72 15.49 14.85
N CYS A 139 -14.57 14.93 14.46
CA CYS A 139 -14.42 13.48 14.31
C CYS A 139 -14.02 12.82 15.63
N THR A 140 -14.56 11.61 15.86
CA THR A 140 -14.19 10.78 17.03
C THR A 140 -12.92 9.96 16.74
N ALA A 141 -12.78 9.44 15.54
CA ALA A 141 -11.60 8.72 15.10
C ALA A 141 -10.57 9.67 14.47
N PRO A 142 -9.25 9.34 14.48
CA PRO A 142 -8.26 10.00 13.65
C PRO A 142 -8.71 10.06 12.18
N ALA A 143 -8.43 11.16 11.49
CA ALA A 143 -8.65 11.23 10.04
C ALA A 143 -7.70 10.26 9.32
N TYR A 144 -6.43 10.36 9.66
CA TYR A 144 -5.34 9.49 9.23
C TYR A 144 -4.13 9.65 10.16
N PHE A 145 -3.15 8.80 9.98
CA PHE A 145 -1.83 8.98 10.57
C PHE A 145 -0.73 8.89 9.52
N THR A 146 0.45 9.38 9.87
CA THR A 146 1.62 9.27 9.01
C THR A 146 2.76 8.57 9.73
N PHE A 147 3.61 7.87 8.98
CA PHE A 147 4.83 7.28 9.50
C PHE A 147 5.99 7.48 8.51
N ALA A 148 7.19 7.68 9.02
CA ALA A 148 8.38 7.72 8.20
C ALA A 148 8.81 6.28 7.86
N GLY A 149 9.05 5.99 6.58
CA GLY A 149 9.40 4.64 6.12
C GLY A 149 9.78 4.62 4.65
N ASN A 150 9.82 3.43 4.06
CA ASN A 150 10.18 3.23 2.65
C ASN A 150 9.06 2.54 1.84
N ALA A 151 7.82 2.53 2.34
CA ALA A 151 6.67 2.09 1.55
C ALA A 151 6.44 3.03 0.35
N GLY A 152 5.73 2.56 -0.67
CA GLY A 152 5.47 3.35 -1.88
C GLY A 152 4.49 2.64 -2.80
N PRO A 153 4.64 2.73 -4.13
CA PRO A 153 3.77 2.04 -5.08
C PRO A 153 3.56 0.57 -4.72
N GLY A 154 2.31 0.10 -4.82
CA GLY A 154 1.91 -1.26 -4.46
C GLY A 154 1.57 -1.49 -2.98
N PHE A 155 1.84 -0.53 -2.09
CA PHE A 155 1.42 -0.61 -0.68
C PHE A 155 -0.02 -0.14 -0.45
N SER A 156 -0.62 0.55 -1.39
CA SER A 156 -1.99 1.08 -1.29
C SER A 156 -3.00 0.01 -0.93
N GLY A 157 -3.74 0.21 0.17
CA GLY A 157 -4.69 -0.74 0.74
C GLY A 157 -4.06 -1.81 1.64
N GLY A 158 -2.74 -1.85 1.74
CA GLY A 158 -2.00 -2.80 2.58
C GLY A 158 -2.00 -2.43 4.06
N PRO A 159 -1.80 -3.45 4.95
CA PRO A 159 -1.85 -3.27 6.39
C PRO A 159 -0.67 -2.49 6.94
N VAL A 160 -0.95 -1.74 8.01
CA VAL A 160 0.06 -1.20 8.92
C VAL A 160 -0.16 -1.84 10.28
N LEU A 161 0.90 -2.44 10.84
CA LEU A 161 0.89 -3.15 12.11
C LEU A 161 1.70 -2.40 13.16
N ASP A 162 1.28 -2.46 14.42
CA ASP A 162 2.07 -2.00 15.56
C ASP A 162 3.21 -2.98 15.89
N GLY A 163 4.02 -2.62 16.89
CA GLY A 163 5.13 -3.46 17.36
C GLY A 163 4.71 -4.82 17.95
N SER A 164 3.42 -5.00 18.25
CA SER A 164 2.82 -6.26 18.72
C SER A 164 2.22 -7.08 17.57
N GLY A 165 2.25 -6.58 16.33
CA GLY A 165 1.69 -7.22 15.15
C GLY A 165 0.19 -7.04 14.97
N ARG A 166 -0.46 -6.13 15.71
CA ARG A 166 -1.89 -5.82 15.57
C ARG A 166 -2.11 -4.80 14.46
N LEU A 167 -3.21 -4.94 13.72
CA LEU A 167 -3.57 -4.04 12.64
C LEU A 167 -4.02 -2.68 13.20
N ILE A 168 -3.27 -1.63 12.88
CA ILE A 168 -3.58 -0.25 13.27
C ILE A 168 -4.13 0.59 12.13
N GLY A 169 -3.90 0.19 10.88
CA GLY A 169 -4.39 0.95 9.73
C GLY A 169 -4.12 0.30 8.39
N ILE A 170 -4.55 0.99 7.33
CA ILE A 170 -4.25 0.66 5.92
C ILE A 170 -3.63 1.84 5.20
N THR A 171 -2.60 1.59 4.41
CA THR A 171 -1.89 2.65 3.66
C THR A 171 -2.74 3.18 2.51
N PHE A 172 -2.64 4.48 2.21
CA PHE A 172 -3.34 5.06 1.05
C PHE A 172 -2.46 5.97 0.17
N GLY A 173 -1.27 6.33 0.62
CA GLY A 173 -0.40 7.18 -0.17
C GLY A 173 0.94 7.41 0.49
N TYR A 174 1.78 8.15 -0.20
CA TYR A 174 3.08 8.58 0.30
C TYR A 174 3.48 9.93 -0.31
N LYS A 175 4.44 10.59 0.33
CA LYS A 175 5.12 11.78 -0.15
C LYS A 175 6.62 11.60 0.03
N ASP A 176 7.38 11.85 -1.02
CA ASP A 176 8.84 11.87 -0.93
C ASP A 176 9.28 13.12 -0.17
N GLU A 177 10.17 12.94 0.80
CA GLU A 177 10.77 13.99 1.63
C GLU A 177 12.29 13.87 1.61
N HIS A 178 13.00 14.93 2.07
CA HIS A 178 14.44 14.88 2.20
C HIS A 178 14.85 13.78 3.20
N GLY A 179 15.47 12.70 2.67
CA GLY A 179 15.98 11.60 3.49
C GLY A 179 15.02 10.41 3.67
N GLY A 180 13.88 10.36 2.94
CA GLY A 180 12.97 9.21 3.01
C GLY A 180 11.59 9.49 2.45
N ARG A 181 10.61 8.75 2.95
CA ARG A 181 9.20 8.93 2.60
C ARG A 181 8.36 9.12 3.85
N LEU A 182 7.36 9.98 3.73
CA LEU A 182 6.24 10.06 4.67
C LEU A 182 5.08 9.27 4.07
N ILE A 183 4.64 8.24 4.78
CA ILE A 183 3.59 7.32 4.36
C ILE A 183 2.32 7.70 5.09
N TYR A 184 1.20 7.68 4.39
CA TYR A 184 -0.13 8.00 4.91
C TYR A 184 -0.94 6.73 5.07
N ALA A 185 -1.62 6.59 6.21
CA ALA A 185 -2.49 5.45 6.48
C ALA A 185 -3.76 5.88 7.23
N TYR A 186 -4.89 5.28 6.88
CA TYR A 186 -6.11 5.42 7.65
C TYR A 186 -6.06 4.53 8.89
N ASP A 187 -6.44 5.09 10.04
CA ASP A 187 -6.68 4.33 11.26
C ASP A 187 -7.84 3.33 11.07
N MET A 188 -7.76 2.17 11.71
CA MET A 188 -8.79 1.13 11.54
C MET A 188 -10.16 1.54 12.07
N THR A 189 -10.24 2.46 13.04
CA THR A 189 -11.51 3.02 13.49
C THR A 189 -12.16 3.84 12.38
N ARG A 190 -11.37 4.68 11.69
CA ARG A 190 -11.82 5.44 10.51
C ARG A 190 -12.32 4.50 9.41
N VAL A 191 -11.56 3.48 9.06
CA VAL A 191 -11.97 2.52 8.01
C VAL A 191 -13.33 1.89 8.33
N ARG A 192 -13.55 1.48 9.59
CA ARG A 192 -14.82 0.90 10.03
C ARG A 192 -15.96 1.90 10.06
N GLU A 193 -15.71 3.15 10.47
CA GLU A 193 -16.71 4.22 10.44
C GLU A 193 -17.18 4.51 9.01
N GLU A 194 -16.25 4.58 8.05
CA GLU A 194 -16.57 4.83 6.65
C GLU A 194 -17.34 3.66 6.02
N PHE A 195 -17.01 2.42 6.36
CA PHE A 195 -17.81 1.27 5.97
C PHE A 195 -19.24 1.33 6.54
N SER A 196 -19.36 1.64 7.84
CA SER A 196 -20.66 1.76 8.50
C SER A 196 -21.52 2.88 7.91
N ALA A 197 -20.90 3.96 7.47
CA ALA A 197 -21.59 5.08 6.83
C ALA A 197 -22.15 4.70 5.44
N LEU A 198 -21.51 3.79 4.71
CA LEU A 198 -22.06 3.24 3.45
C LEU A 198 -23.32 2.41 3.70
N ALA A 199 -23.31 1.56 4.74
CA ALA A 199 -24.44 0.70 5.06
C ALA A 199 -25.70 1.48 5.52
N LYS A 200 -25.54 2.74 5.97
CA LYS A 200 -26.64 3.62 6.42
C LYS A 200 -27.24 4.50 5.33
N ARG A 201 -26.64 4.51 4.12
CA ARG A 201 -27.22 5.28 3.00
C ARG A 201 -28.43 4.50 2.47
N PRO A 202 -29.66 5.06 2.51
CA PRO A 202 -30.79 4.44 1.81
C PRO A 202 -30.52 4.46 0.31
N ASN A 203 -30.82 3.36 -0.37
CA ASN A 203 -30.80 3.24 -1.82
C ASN A 203 -31.78 4.24 -2.46
#